data_49d4d025814e818b226c30acf27bbd82
#
_entry.id   49d4d025814e818b226c30acf27bbd82
#
_cell.length_a   1.000
_cell.length_b   1.000
_cell.length_c   1.000
_cell.angle_alpha   90.00
_cell.angle_beta   90.00
_cell.angle_gamma   90.00
#
_symmetry.space_group_name_H-M   'P 1'
#
loop_
_entity.id
_entity.type
_entity.pdbx_description
1 polymer ?
#
loop_
_entity_poly.entity_id
_entity_poly.type
_entity_poly.pdbx_seq_one_letter_code
_entity_poly.pdbx_strand_id
1 'polypeptide(L)' 'MWRRLQVLPDRQRAALVLRFYEDLSEQRIAEVLGCRPGTVKSLVSRGLQALRGEMRGD' A
#
# COMPACT_ATOMS: atom_id res chain seq x y z
N MET A 1 3.82 -9.00 -9.78
CA MET A 1 3.47 -7.90 -8.86
C MET A 1 2.13 -8.13 -8.16
N TRP A 2 1.07 -8.40 -8.92
CA TRP A 2 -0.25 -8.57 -8.33
C TRP A 2 -0.30 -9.70 -7.30
N ARG A 3 0.33 -10.82 -7.61
CA ARG A 3 0.31 -11.96 -6.70
C ARG A 3 0.97 -11.63 -5.36
N ARG A 4 2.01 -10.80 -5.38
CA ARG A 4 2.70 -10.41 -4.16
C ARG A 4 1.86 -9.48 -3.31
N LEU A 5 1.04 -8.65 -3.97
CA LEU A 5 0.15 -7.76 -3.25
C LEU A 5 -0.87 -8.52 -2.43
N GLN A 6 -1.25 -9.71 -2.86
CA GLN A 6 -2.27 -10.48 -2.19
C GLN A 6 -1.85 -11.01 -0.82
N VAL A 7 -0.55 -11.06 -0.55
CA VAL A 7 -0.08 -11.49 0.78
C VAL A 7 -0.12 -10.35 1.80
N LEU A 8 -0.39 -9.14 1.36
CA LEU A 8 -0.43 -7.99 2.25
C LEU A 8 -1.77 -7.88 2.96
N PRO A 9 -1.79 -7.30 4.17
CA PRO A 9 -3.06 -6.93 4.80
C PRO A 9 -3.87 -6.03 3.87
N ASP A 10 -5.19 -6.14 3.97
CA ASP A 10 -6.09 -5.46 3.04
C ASP A 10 -5.82 -3.97 2.91
N ARG A 11 -5.60 -3.28 4.02
CA ARG A 11 -5.41 -1.83 3.97
C ARG A 11 -4.08 -1.45 3.34
N GLN A 12 -3.03 -2.22 3.61
CA GLN A 12 -1.74 -1.97 2.97
C GLN A 12 -1.82 -2.20 1.47
N ARG A 13 -2.48 -3.28 1.08
CA ARG A 13 -2.69 -3.58 -0.33
C ARG A 13 -3.48 -2.48 -1.01
N ALA A 14 -4.59 -2.06 -0.39
CA ALA A 14 -5.42 -0.99 -0.95
C ALA A 14 -4.63 0.29 -1.12
N ALA A 15 -3.82 0.65 -0.11
CA ALA A 15 -3.03 1.88 -0.20
C ALA A 15 -2.03 1.82 -1.34
N LEU A 16 -1.37 0.68 -1.53
CA LEU A 16 -0.41 0.53 -2.62
C LEU A 16 -1.10 0.59 -3.98
N VAL A 17 -2.23 -0.08 -4.13
CA VAL A 17 -2.96 -0.06 -5.40
C VAL A 17 -3.39 1.37 -5.74
N LEU A 18 -3.96 2.06 -4.77
CA LEU A 18 -4.42 3.42 -5.02
C LEU A 18 -3.26 4.36 -5.31
N ARG A 19 -2.12 4.16 -4.66
CA ARG A 19 -0.96 5.02 -4.84
C ARG A 19 -0.26 4.81 -6.17
N PHE A 20 -0.10 3.57 -6.59
CA PHE A 20 0.75 3.24 -7.73
C PHE A 20 -0.03 2.85 -8.99
N TYR A 21 -1.18 2.22 -8.85
CA TYR A 21 -2.00 1.88 -10.02
C TYR A 21 -2.95 2.99 -10.39
N GLU A 22 -3.60 3.61 -9.40
CA GLU A 22 -4.55 4.69 -9.63
C GLU A 22 -3.88 6.05 -9.59
N ASP A 23 -2.64 6.11 -9.17
CA ASP A 23 -1.84 7.34 -9.14
C ASP A 23 -2.50 8.45 -8.30
N LEU A 24 -3.11 8.07 -7.20
CA LEU A 24 -3.76 9.02 -6.31
C LEU A 24 -2.74 9.59 -5.31
N SER A 25 -2.98 10.83 -4.88
CA SER A 25 -2.18 11.42 -3.81
C SER A 25 -2.50 10.74 -2.48
N GLU A 26 -1.58 10.88 -1.52
CA GLU A 26 -1.81 10.32 -0.18
C GLU A 26 -3.06 10.92 0.45
N GLN A 27 -3.29 12.20 0.22
CA GLN A 27 -4.47 12.87 0.76
C GLN A 27 -5.75 12.26 0.19
N ARG A 28 -5.77 12.01 -1.11
CA ARG A 28 -6.93 11.41 -1.76
C ARG A 28 -7.14 9.96 -1.28
N ILE A 29 -6.06 9.22 -1.13
CA ILE A 29 -6.15 7.86 -0.62
C ILE A 29 -6.72 7.86 0.80
N ALA A 30 -6.30 8.84 1.62
CA ALA A 30 -6.81 8.96 2.97
C ALA A 30 -8.33 9.15 2.97
N GLU A 31 -8.84 9.95 2.04
CA GLU A 31 -10.28 10.14 1.90
C GLU A 31 -10.98 8.84 1.53
N VAL A 32 -10.40 8.11 0.58
CA VAL A 32 -10.99 6.85 0.13
C VAL A 32 -10.99 5.81 1.24
N LEU A 33 -9.90 5.71 1.98
CA LEU A 33 -9.77 4.71 3.04
C LEU A 33 -10.35 5.15 4.37
N GLY A 34 -10.73 6.42 4.50
CA GLY A 34 -11.28 6.93 5.75
C GLY A 34 -10.26 7.04 6.86
N CYS A 35 -9.05 7.46 6.53
CA CYS A 35 -7.98 7.60 7.51
C CYS A 35 -7.20 8.89 7.24
N ARG A 36 -6.16 9.13 8.03
CA ARG A 36 -5.34 10.33 7.89
C ARG A 36 -4.25 10.10 6.85
N PRO A 37 -3.78 11.18 6.19
CA PRO A 37 -2.68 11.04 5.22
C PRO A 37 -1.42 10.40 5.81
N GLY A 38 -1.11 10.69 7.07
CA GLY A 38 0.02 10.04 7.72
C GLY A 38 -0.14 8.54 7.82
N THR A 39 -1.36 8.07 8.03
CA THR A 39 -1.66 6.65 8.05
C THR A 39 -1.43 6.03 6.68
N VAL A 40 -1.83 6.73 5.61
CA VAL A 40 -1.60 6.27 4.25
C VAL A 40 -0.11 6.09 4.01
N LYS A 41 0.68 7.08 4.42
CA LYS A 41 2.13 7.01 4.25
C LYS A 41 2.70 5.77 4.94
N SER A 42 2.25 5.49 6.16
CA SER A 42 2.70 4.32 6.90
C SER A 42 2.27 3.03 6.21
N LEU A 43 1.04 2.97 5.72
CA LEU A 43 0.54 1.79 5.02
C LEU A 43 1.36 1.50 3.77
N VAL A 44 1.64 2.54 2.99
CA VAL A 44 2.44 2.39 1.78
C VAL A 44 3.86 1.92 2.13
N SER A 45 4.47 2.56 3.14
CA SER A 45 5.82 2.21 3.56
C SER A 45 5.91 0.75 4.01
N ARG A 46 4.97 0.33 4.85
CA ARG A 46 4.95 -1.05 5.35
C ARG A 46 4.69 -2.04 4.24
N GLY A 47 3.79 -1.69 3.32
CA GLY A 47 3.51 -2.55 2.18
C GLY A 47 4.73 -2.74 1.30
N LEU A 48 5.45 -1.66 1.03
CA LEU A 48 6.66 -1.74 0.23
C LEU A 48 7.73 -2.58 0.92
N GLN A 49 7.87 -2.45 2.24
CA GLN A 49 8.83 -3.27 2.97
C GLN A 49 8.47 -4.75 2.90
N ALA A 50 7.20 -5.07 3.03
CA ALA A 50 6.75 -6.45 2.92
C ALA A 50 7.01 -7.01 1.54
N LEU A 51 6.76 -6.22 0.49
CA LEU A 51 7.03 -6.65 -0.87
C LEU A 51 8.52 -6.88 -1.10
N ARG A 52 9.36 -6.03 -0.52
CA ARG A 52 10.80 -6.21 -0.65
C ARG A 52 11.25 -7.52 -0.02
N GLY A 53 10.70 -7.85 1.13
CA GLY A 53 11.00 -9.13 1.78
C GLY A 53 10.63 -10.30 0.91
N GLU A 54 9.43 -10.24 0.31
CA GLU A 54 8.98 -11.27 -0.60
C GLU A 54 9.89 -11.37 -1.82
N MET A 55 10.33 -10.23 -2.34
CA MET A 55 11.15 -10.21 -3.54
C MET A 55 12.53 -10.82 -3.32
N ARG A 56 12.99 -10.88 -2.10
CA ARG A 56 14.29 -11.48 -1.80
C ARG A 56 14.25 -13.01 -1.85
N GLY A 57 13.06 -13.57 -1.94
CA GLY A 57 12.93 -15.01 -2.06
C GLY A 57 13.20 -15.77 -0.79
N ASP A 58 13.11 -15.11 0.32
CA ASP A 58 13.39 -15.73 1.63
C ASP A 58 12.23 -16.52 2.18
#